data_b1025d880915fbc46c539c86618dc2c3
#
_entry.id   b1025d880915fbc46c539c86618dc2c3
#
_cell.length_a   1.000
_cell.length_b   1.000
_cell.length_c   1.000
_cell.angle_alpha   90.00
_cell.angle_beta   90.00
_cell.angle_gamma   90.00
#
_symmetry.space_group_name_H-M   'P 1'
#
loop_
_entity.id
_entity.type
_entity.pdbx_description
1 polymer ?
#
loop_
_entity_poly.entity_id
_entity_poly.type
_entity_poly.pdbx_seq_one_letter_code
_entity_poly.pdbx_strand_id
1 'polypeptide(L)'
;MNKGIAGSAGYGVGKVVIISDAKPEYENRTITDTDAEIKRYDDAVAAFTEKTHAMAEAMKESVGEHNAEILEGHILLLTDPGMDEITKGAIMSGTCAEAAFESTCDMFAGMFQMADDELTRQRATDIGDIKVRMLKILTGTPDVNISEVPAGTILVAEDLTPSMTAGIVKENVAGIITAVGGKTSHSAILARALEIPAVLSVDGIVDMVSDGMTAVVDGCDGICILDPSPEEIEEYQAKREKYLSDKALLEVYRGKDTVTADGAKVHLYGNIGNPEDAKQVAACDGEGVGLFRTEFLFMGASELPSEEEQFQAYKAAAETMEGREVIIRTLDVGGDKDIPYLGLEKEDNPFLGFRAVRYCLQNKDSYRVQLRALLRASAFGDIKIMVPLVTCVDEIRSVKALVKELMAELDAENIAYNKDIQVGAMIETPAASLIADLLAKEADFFS
;
A
#
# COMPACT_ATOMS: atom_id res chain seq x y z
N MET A 1 20.01 3.38 24.47
CA MET A 1 19.63 2.51 23.33
C MET A 1 18.21 2.04 23.56
N ASN A 2 17.29 2.40 22.69
CA ASN A 2 15.89 2.00 22.74
C ASN A 2 15.59 1.12 21.52
N LYS A 3 14.69 0.15 21.68
CA LYS A 3 14.35 -0.82 20.64
C LYS A 3 12.90 -0.64 20.22
N GLY A 4 12.67 -0.61 18.92
CA GLY A 4 11.37 -0.55 18.27
C GLY A 4 11.28 -1.57 17.14
N ILE A 5 10.43 -1.29 16.18
CA ILE A 5 10.21 -2.08 14.97
C ILE A 5 11.01 -1.43 13.84
N ALA A 6 11.80 -2.22 13.11
CA ALA A 6 12.45 -1.80 11.86
C ALA A 6 11.38 -1.46 10.82
N GLY A 7 11.17 -0.16 10.56
CA GLY A 7 10.15 0.37 9.64
C GLY A 7 10.67 0.54 8.23
N SER A 8 11.86 1.13 8.08
CA SER A 8 12.56 1.34 6.83
C SER A 8 14.06 1.25 7.04
N ALA A 9 14.76 0.50 6.19
CA ALA A 9 16.18 0.21 6.32
C ALA A 9 17.07 1.43 6.08
N GLY A 10 18.22 1.45 6.74
CA GLY A 10 19.25 2.49 6.64
C GLY A 10 19.68 3.02 8.01
N TYR A 11 20.59 3.97 7.98
CA TYR A 11 21.18 4.57 9.20
C TYR A 11 21.07 6.09 9.10
N GLY A 12 20.55 6.73 10.15
CA GLY A 12 20.43 8.17 10.29
C GLY A 12 21.10 8.70 11.55
N VAL A 13 21.80 9.81 11.43
CA VAL A 13 22.37 10.56 12.56
C VAL A 13 21.99 12.00 12.38
N GLY A 14 21.36 12.62 13.38
CA GLY A 14 20.91 13.99 13.23
C GLY A 14 20.35 14.62 14.49
N LYS A 15 19.76 15.81 14.30
CA LYS A 15 19.09 16.56 15.36
C LYS A 15 17.61 16.22 15.40
N VAL A 16 17.09 15.97 16.59
CA VAL A 16 15.68 15.71 16.82
C VAL A 16 14.84 16.97 16.60
N VAL A 17 13.75 16.82 15.87
CA VAL A 17 12.62 17.74 15.83
C VAL A 17 11.38 16.95 16.19
N ILE A 18 10.70 17.38 17.26
CA ILE A 18 9.48 16.74 17.74
C ILE A 18 8.31 17.28 16.90
N ILE A 19 7.63 16.39 16.24
CA ILE A 19 6.40 16.70 15.51
C ILE A 19 5.23 16.33 16.44
N SER A 20 4.57 17.37 16.94
CA SER A 20 3.40 17.18 17.78
C SER A 20 2.12 17.43 16.99
N ASP A 21 1.25 16.45 17.00
CA ASP A 21 -0.14 16.57 16.54
C ASP A 21 -1.07 16.88 17.73
N ALA A 22 -0.55 17.62 18.69
CA ALA A 22 -1.35 18.03 19.82
C ALA A 22 -2.57 18.82 19.34
N LYS A 23 -3.75 18.37 19.76
CA LYS A 23 -5.00 19.08 19.55
C LYS A 23 -4.86 20.50 20.12
N PRO A 24 -5.20 21.55 19.35
CA PRO A 24 -5.15 22.90 19.88
C PRO A 24 -6.17 23.07 21.02
N GLU A 25 -5.76 23.75 22.06
CA GLU A 25 -6.65 24.13 23.14
C GLU A 25 -7.60 25.26 22.67
N TYR A 26 -8.88 25.14 23.00
CA TYR A 26 -9.87 26.16 22.74
C TYR A 26 -10.85 26.30 23.93
N GLU A 27 -11.44 27.45 24.07
CA GLU A 27 -12.47 27.71 25.08
C GLU A 27 -13.84 27.29 24.53
N ASN A 28 -14.54 26.40 25.23
CA ASN A 28 -15.90 26.01 24.88
C ASN A 28 -16.86 27.15 25.31
N ARG A 29 -17.33 27.90 24.33
CA ARG A 29 -18.18 29.12 24.54
C ARG A 29 -19.57 28.88 23.95
N THR A 30 -20.57 29.46 24.61
CA THR A 30 -21.94 29.48 24.07
C THR A 30 -22.06 30.59 23.01
N ILE A 31 -22.59 30.23 21.85
CA ILE A 31 -22.73 31.13 20.70
C ILE A 31 -24.15 31.71 20.66
N THR A 32 -24.25 33.01 20.43
CA THR A 32 -25.52 33.70 20.26
C THR A 32 -25.82 34.07 18.81
N ASP A 33 -24.79 34.31 18.00
CA ASP A 33 -24.89 34.54 16.55
C ASP A 33 -24.50 33.21 15.81
N THR A 34 -25.49 32.38 15.64
CA THR A 34 -25.30 31.06 15.01
C THR A 34 -25.00 31.14 13.52
N ASP A 35 -25.54 32.17 12.82
CA ASP A 35 -25.30 32.34 11.38
C ASP A 35 -23.85 32.77 11.12
N ALA A 36 -23.30 33.66 11.92
CA ALA A 36 -21.87 34.01 11.81
C ALA A 36 -20.94 32.84 12.13
N GLU A 37 -21.31 31.99 13.10
CA GLU A 37 -20.53 30.83 13.49
C GLU A 37 -20.60 29.72 12.44
N ILE A 38 -21.76 29.47 11.82
CA ILE A 38 -21.89 28.56 10.68
C ILE A 38 -21.01 29.03 9.51
N LYS A 39 -21.05 30.33 9.20
CA LYS A 39 -20.18 30.88 8.17
C LYS A 39 -18.71 30.67 8.48
N ARG A 40 -18.28 30.86 9.75
CA ARG A 40 -16.89 30.59 10.17
C ARG A 40 -16.51 29.14 10.00
N TYR A 41 -17.42 28.22 10.28
CA TYR A 41 -17.23 26.79 10.03
C TYR A 41 -17.11 26.51 8.54
N ASP A 42 -18.01 27.03 7.69
CA ASP A 42 -17.99 26.85 6.24
C ASP A 42 -16.69 27.43 5.63
N ASP A 43 -16.25 28.60 6.07
CA ASP A 43 -14.99 29.19 5.65
C ASP A 43 -13.77 28.29 6.04
N ALA A 44 -13.83 27.63 7.21
CA ALA A 44 -12.80 26.69 7.65
C ALA A 44 -12.80 25.39 6.84
N VAL A 45 -13.98 24.85 6.48
CA VAL A 45 -14.12 23.68 5.58
C VAL A 45 -13.53 24.00 4.21
N ALA A 46 -13.82 25.18 3.67
CA ALA A 46 -13.25 25.60 2.39
C ALA A 46 -11.71 25.72 2.44
N ALA A 47 -11.18 26.33 3.51
CA ALA A 47 -9.73 26.45 3.73
C ALA A 47 -9.03 25.08 3.92
N PHE A 48 -9.68 24.15 4.62
CA PHE A 48 -9.20 22.78 4.76
C PHE A 48 -9.12 22.08 3.39
N THR A 49 -10.20 22.18 2.62
CA THR A 49 -10.30 21.55 1.30
C THR A 49 -9.20 22.07 0.35
N GLU A 50 -9.01 23.40 0.27
CA GLU A 50 -7.97 24.02 -0.55
C GLU A 50 -6.56 23.53 -0.14
N LYS A 51 -6.25 23.58 1.16
CA LYS A 51 -4.97 23.12 1.68
C LYS A 51 -4.73 21.64 1.41
N THR A 52 -5.77 20.80 1.59
CA THR A 52 -5.66 19.35 1.42
C THR A 52 -5.45 18.98 -0.05
N HIS A 53 -6.12 19.66 -0.99
CA HIS A 53 -5.85 19.47 -2.42
C HIS A 53 -4.40 19.84 -2.76
N ALA A 54 -3.89 20.96 -2.26
CA ALA A 54 -2.50 21.34 -2.51
C ALA A 54 -1.50 20.30 -1.94
N MET A 55 -1.81 19.73 -0.77
CA MET A 55 -1.01 18.67 -0.16
C MET A 55 -1.08 17.36 -0.97
N ALA A 56 -2.26 16.98 -1.47
CA ALA A 56 -2.45 15.79 -2.30
C ALA A 56 -1.67 15.89 -3.61
N GLU A 57 -1.69 17.05 -4.29
CA GLU A 57 -0.90 17.26 -5.51
C GLU A 57 0.61 17.17 -5.24
N ALA A 58 1.10 17.77 -4.16
CA ALA A 58 2.52 17.66 -3.78
C ALA A 58 2.93 16.20 -3.45
N MET A 59 2.04 15.46 -2.78
CA MET A 59 2.26 14.05 -2.44
C MET A 59 2.24 13.16 -3.68
N LYS A 60 1.39 13.45 -4.66
CA LYS A 60 1.32 12.72 -5.94
C LYS A 60 2.65 12.76 -6.69
N GLU A 61 3.32 13.91 -6.69
CA GLU A 61 4.63 14.07 -7.32
C GLU A 61 5.76 13.36 -6.57
N SER A 62 5.69 13.29 -5.23
CA SER A 62 6.80 12.79 -4.39
C SER A 62 6.69 11.30 -4.03
N VAL A 63 5.48 10.78 -3.81
CA VAL A 63 5.23 9.43 -3.23
C VAL A 63 4.28 8.57 -4.07
N GLY A 64 3.62 9.16 -5.07
CA GLY A 64 2.73 8.48 -6.00
C GLY A 64 1.24 8.68 -5.71
N GLU A 65 0.42 8.32 -6.71
CA GLU A 65 -1.03 8.62 -6.76
C GLU A 65 -1.82 7.98 -5.62
N HIS A 66 -1.52 6.72 -5.28
CA HIS A 66 -2.25 6.00 -4.23
C HIS A 66 -2.17 6.68 -2.84
N ASN A 67 -1.02 7.28 -2.51
CA ASN A 67 -0.89 7.98 -1.23
C ASN A 67 -1.62 9.34 -1.24
N ALA A 68 -1.74 9.99 -2.40
CA ALA A 68 -2.52 11.21 -2.56
C ALA A 68 -4.03 10.97 -2.42
N GLU A 69 -4.53 9.79 -2.84
CA GLU A 69 -5.95 9.41 -2.71
C GLU A 69 -6.43 9.39 -1.25
N ILE A 70 -5.54 9.13 -0.29
CA ILE A 70 -5.88 9.17 1.14
C ILE A 70 -6.28 10.60 1.55
N LEU A 71 -5.52 11.61 1.11
CA LEU A 71 -5.84 13.00 1.40
C LEU A 71 -7.13 13.47 0.70
N GLU A 72 -7.37 13.02 -0.54
CA GLU A 72 -8.65 13.25 -1.21
C GLU A 72 -9.81 12.59 -0.46
N GLY A 73 -9.58 11.40 0.12
CA GLY A 73 -10.51 10.73 1.01
C GLY A 73 -10.86 11.57 2.26
N HIS A 74 -9.91 12.32 2.82
CA HIS A 74 -10.18 13.24 3.93
C HIS A 74 -11.14 14.35 3.55
N ILE A 75 -11.06 14.88 2.32
CA ILE A 75 -12.00 15.88 1.81
C ILE A 75 -13.40 15.29 1.71
N LEU A 76 -13.52 14.08 1.16
CA LEU A 76 -14.80 13.39 1.04
C LEU A 76 -15.45 13.12 2.40
N LEU A 77 -14.67 12.70 3.40
CA LEU A 77 -15.14 12.49 4.77
C LEU A 77 -15.60 13.79 5.41
N LEU A 78 -14.81 14.86 5.31
CA LEU A 78 -15.15 16.17 5.90
C LEU A 78 -16.40 16.77 5.26
N THR A 79 -16.58 16.60 3.96
CA THR A 79 -17.72 17.14 3.19
C THR A 79 -18.92 16.20 3.14
N ASP A 80 -18.90 15.10 3.90
CA ASP A 80 -20.05 14.20 4.02
C ASP A 80 -21.26 14.94 4.57
N PRO A 81 -22.43 14.86 3.89
CA PRO A 81 -23.63 15.57 4.31
C PRO A 81 -24.07 15.28 5.75
N GLY A 82 -23.86 14.06 6.24
CA GLY A 82 -24.20 13.68 7.61
C GLY A 82 -23.30 14.38 8.64
N MET A 83 -21.99 14.47 8.37
CA MET A 83 -21.06 15.20 9.23
C MET A 83 -21.37 16.69 9.28
N ASP A 84 -21.64 17.28 8.12
CA ASP A 84 -21.98 18.71 7.99
C ASP A 84 -23.28 19.04 8.72
N GLU A 85 -24.35 18.25 8.51
CA GLU A 85 -25.66 18.47 9.13
C GLU A 85 -25.60 18.36 10.68
N ILE A 86 -24.89 17.36 11.21
CA ILE A 86 -24.75 17.20 12.66
C ILE A 86 -23.95 18.34 13.26
N THR A 87 -22.85 18.74 12.65
CA THR A 87 -22.01 19.85 13.13
C THR A 87 -22.79 21.17 13.12
N LYS A 88 -23.46 21.51 12.01
CA LYS A 88 -24.29 22.71 11.91
C LYS A 88 -25.49 22.69 12.88
N GLY A 89 -26.08 21.50 13.09
CA GLY A 89 -27.14 21.32 14.08
C GLY A 89 -26.69 21.64 15.50
N ALA A 90 -25.49 21.24 15.87
CA ALA A 90 -24.90 21.60 17.17
C ALA A 90 -24.59 23.11 17.29
N ILE A 91 -24.08 23.73 16.21
CA ILE A 91 -23.86 25.18 16.17
C ILE A 91 -25.18 25.94 16.32
N MET A 92 -26.24 25.55 15.61
CA MET A 92 -27.57 26.12 15.73
C MET A 92 -28.14 26.00 17.16
N SER A 93 -27.70 24.99 17.91
CA SER A 93 -28.06 24.82 19.32
C SER A 93 -27.23 25.69 20.29
N GLY A 94 -26.32 26.52 19.76
CA GLY A 94 -25.54 27.49 20.55
C GLY A 94 -24.14 26.99 20.94
N THR A 95 -23.65 25.89 20.35
CA THR A 95 -22.28 25.36 20.57
C THR A 95 -21.31 26.05 19.62
N CYS A 96 -20.09 26.39 20.07
CA CYS A 96 -19.06 26.93 19.18
C CYS A 96 -18.61 25.88 18.13
N ALA A 97 -18.13 26.34 16.99
CA ALA A 97 -17.78 25.50 15.86
C ALA A 97 -16.72 24.44 16.23
N GLU A 98 -15.73 24.81 17.07
CA GLU A 98 -14.68 23.89 17.55
C GLU A 98 -15.30 22.71 18.32
N ALA A 99 -16.15 22.99 19.32
CA ALA A 99 -16.75 21.95 20.15
C ALA A 99 -17.80 21.11 19.38
N ALA A 100 -18.56 21.76 18.49
CA ALA A 100 -19.52 21.07 17.62
C ALA A 100 -18.82 20.10 16.69
N PHE A 101 -17.78 20.54 16.00
CA PHE A 101 -17.02 19.71 15.07
C PHE A 101 -16.26 18.57 15.77
N GLU A 102 -15.60 18.87 16.89
CA GLU A 102 -14.93 17.85 17.70
C GLU A 102 -15.87 16.74 18.12
N SER A 103 -17.03 17.10 18.69
CA SER A 103 -18.04 16.10 19.11
C SER A 103 -18.55 15.27 17.95
N THR A 104 -18.72 15.86 16.77
CA THR A 104 -19.11 15.14 15.55
C THR A 104 -18.03 14.15 15.14
N CYS A 105 -16.76 14.58 15.10
CA CYS A 105 -15.63 13.68 14.78
C CYS A 105 -15.52 12.52 15.77
N ASP A 106 -15.66 12.77 17.07
CA ASP A 106 -15.58 11.72 18.09
C ASP A 106 -16.70 10.69 17.93
N MET A 107 -17.89 11.12 17.53
CA MET A 107 -19.01 10.22 17.22
C MET A 107 -18.70 9.35 15.99
N PHE A 108 -18.24 9.93 14.88
CA PHE A 108 -17.91 9.18 13.68
C PHE A 108 -16.72 8.24 13.90
N ALA A 109 -15.67 8.68 14.60
CA ALA A 109 -14.54 7.84 14.95
C ALA A 109 -14.98 6.62 15.79
N GLY A 110 -15.88 6.84 16.77
CA GLY A 110 -16.45 5.76 17.57
C GLY A 110 -17.27 4.76 16.75
N MET A 111 -18.01 5.24 15.75
CA MET A 111 -18.75 4.36 14.82
C MET A 111 -17.80 3.50 13.98
N PHE A 112 -16.75 4.09 13.41
CA PHE A 112 -15.76 3.37 12.61
C PHE A 112 -14.96 2.35 13.44
N GLN A 113 -14.63 2.66 14.69
CA GLN A 113 -13.93 1.73 15.60
C GLN A 113 -14.75 0.46 15.91
N MET A 114 -16.10 0.54 15.84
CA MET A 114 -17.00 -0.59 16.07
C MET A 114 -17.19 -1.47 14.83
N ALA A 115 -16.64 -1.11 13.69
CA ALA A 115 -16.78 -1.90 12.47
C ALA A 115 -15.98 -3.21 12.53
N ASP A 116 -16.52 -4.24 11.90
CA ASP A 116 -15.91 -5.57 11.89
C ASP A 116 -14.68 -5.66 10.99
N ASP A 117 -14.62 -4.84 9.95
CA ASP A 117 -13.52 -4.85 8.98
C ASP A 117 -12.41 -3.84 9.35
N GLU A 118 -11.17 -4.24 9.08
CA GLU A 118 -9.96 -3.48 9.39
C GLU A 118 -9.86 -2.15 8.62
N LEU A 119 -10.29 -2.14 7.35
CA LEU A 119 -10.25 -0.95 6.49
C LEU A 119 -11.17 0.15 7.03
N THR A 120 -12.38 -0.22 7.47
CA THR A 120 -13.31 0.74 8.09
C THR A 120 -12.77 1.23 9.44
N ARG A 121 -12.13 0.36 10.24
CA ARG A 121 -11.49 0.80 11.51
C ARG A 121 -10.35 1.80 11.28
N GLN A 122 -9.58 1.66 10.21
CA GLN A 122 -8.52 2.63 9.86
C GLN A 122 -9.07 4.03 9.61
N ARG A 123 -10.30 4.17 9.11
CA ARG A 123 -10.96 5.47 8.92
C ARG A 123 -11.17 6.26 10.23
N ALA A 124 -11.16 5.60 11.38
CA ALA A 124 -11.17 6.30 12.66
C ALA A 124 -9.90 7.15 12.86
N THR A 125 -8.75 6.70 12.37
CA THR A 125 -7.49 7.45 12.39
C THR A 125 -7.56 8.65 11.44
N ASP A 126 -8.15 8.48 10.25
CA ASP A 126 -8.35 9.56 9.28
C ASP A 126 -9.24 10.68 9.86
N ILE A 127 -10.33 10.30 10.55
CA ILE A 127 -11.19 11.28 11.27
C ILE A 127 -10.39 12.01 12.35
N GLY A 128 -9.48 11.34 13.04
CA GLY A 128 -8.57 11.95 14.01
C GLY A 128 -7.69 13.05 13.37
N ASP A 129 -7.08 12.76 12.23
CA ASP A 129 -6.27 13.73 11.47
C ASP A 129 -7.11 14.92 11.00
N ILE A 130 -8.27 14.66 10.39
CA ILE A 130 -9.23 15.68 9.96
C ILE A 130 -9.62 16.59 11.15
N LYS A 131 -9.94 15.99 12.30
CA LYS A 131 -10.32 16.71 13.52
C LYS A 131 -9.25 17.71 13.95
N VAL A 132 -8.02 17.25 14.11
CA VAL A 132 -6.92 18.11 14.57
C VAL A 132 -6.65 19.25 13.58
N ARG A 133 -6.62 18.98 12.31
CA ARG A 133 -6.38 19.96 11.26
C ARG A 133 -7.47 21.01 11.16
N MET A 134 -8.74 20.60 11.23
CA MET A 134 -9.87 21.54 11.25
C MET A 134 -9.85 22.40 12.51
N LEU A 135 -9.57 21.84 13.69
CA LEU A 135 -9.44 22.60 14.92
C LEU A 135 -8.30 23.62 14.85
N LYS A 136 -7.15 23.27 14.25
CA LYS A 136 -6.06 24.24 13.99
C LYS A 136 -6.52 25.41 13.10
N ILE A 137 -7.29 25.12 12.05
CA ILE A 137 -7.86 26.18 11.18
C ILE A 137 -8.84 27.05 11.95
N LEU A 138 -9.77 26.46 12.69
CA LEU A 138 -10.78 27.21 13.48
C LEU A 138 -10.16 28.07 14.58
N THR A 139 -9.09 27.61 15.22
CA THR A 139 -8.38 28.35 16.28
C THR A 139 -7.31 29.30 15.74
N GLY A 140 -6.95 29.21 14.45
CA GLY A 140 -5.84 29.98 13.88
C GLY A 140 -4.46 29.50 14.36
N THR A 141 -4.38 28.27 14.88
CA THR A 141 -3.10 27.67 15.32
C THR A 141 -2.27 27.28 14.10
N PRO A 142 -1.00 27.71 13.98
CA PRO A 142 -0.18 27.35 12.83
C PRO A 142 0.15 25.86 12.84
N ASP A 143 0.16 25.25 11.64
CA ASP A 143 0.69 23.90 11.46
C ASP A 143 2.23 23.89 11.52
N VAL A 144 2.80 22.79 12.03
CA VAL A 144 4.24 22.56 11.92
C VAL A 144 4.58 22.26 10.46
N ASN A 145 5.38 23.13 9.85
CA ASN A 145 5.79 22.96 8.46
C ASN A 145 6.99 21.99 8.37
N ILE A 146 6.70 20.71 8.16
CA ILE A 146 7.76 19.67 8.03
C ILE A 146 8.64 19.90 6.81
N SER A 147 8.17 20.63 5.79
CA SER A 147 8.98 20.93 4.60
C SER A 147 10.16 21.87 4.88
N GLU A 148 10.11 22.64 5.96
CA GLU A 148 11.12 23.63 6.32
C GLU A 148 12.11 23.12 7.39
N VAL A 149 12.05 21.84 7.77
CA VAL A 149 13.01 21.30 8.75
C VAL A 149 14.44 21.35 8.21
N PRO A 150 15.44 21.65 9.05
CA PRO A 150 16.84 21.69 8.63
C PRO A 150 17.32 20.34 8.07
N ALA A 151 18.30 20.39 7.14
CA ALA A 151 18.95 19.17 6.67
C ALA A 151 19.60 18.38 7.83
N GLY A 152 19.43 17.06 7.80
CA GLY A 152 19.93 16.18 8.86
C GLY A 152 18.98 16.07 10.07
N THR A 153 17.71 16.41 9.90
CA THR A 153 16.70 16.27 10.96
C THR A 153 16.28 14.82 11.18
N ILE A 154 16.15 14.43 12.45
CA ILE A 154 15.42 13.21 12.85
C ILE A 154 14.04 13.64 13.35
N LEU A 155 13.00 13.20 12.65
CA LEU A 155 11.62 13.46 13.03
C LEU A 155 11.20 12.48 14.13
N VAL A 156 10.68 13.00 15.22
CA VAL A 156 10.09 12.20 16.31
C VAL A 156 8.64 12.60 16.52
N ALA A 157 7.75 11.63 16.49
CA ALA A 157 6.31 11.85 16.65
C ALA A 157 5.66 10.71 17.44
N GLU A 158 4.45 10.93 17.95
CA GLU A 158 3.60 9.83 18.44
C GLU A 158 3.27 8.88 17.29
N ASP A 159 2.70 9.40 16.21
CA ASP A 159 2.55 8.76 14.91
C ASP A 159 2.73 9.81 13.81
N LEU A 160 2.95 9.39 12.58
CA LEU A 160 2.97 10.28 11.41
C LEU A 160 1.69 10.08 10.61
N THR A 161 0.82 11.08 10.66
CA THR A 161 -0.42 11.09 9.88
C THR A 161 -0.14 11.35 8.39
N PRO A 162 -1.07 10.99 7.50
CA PRO A 162 -0.94 11.28 6.07
C PRO A 162 -0.68 12.76 5.78
N SER A 163 -1.35 13.65 6.50
CA SER A 163 -1.20 15.10 6.31
C SER A 163 0.18 15.62 6.71
N MET A 164 0.76 15.08 7.78
CA MET A 164 2.13 15.44 8.20
C MET A 164 3.16 15.00 7.18
N THR A 165 2.94 13.85 6.57
CA THR A 165 3.91 13.23 5.67
C THR A 165 3.97 13.88 4.30
N ALA A 166 2.90 14.58 3.88
CA ALA A 166 2.84 15.28 2.59
C ALA A 166 3.90 16.37 2.42
N GLY A 167 4.44 16.90 3.53
CA GLY A 167 5.47 17.94 3.52
C GLY A 167 6.91 17.45 3.67
N ILE A 168 7.15 16.14 3.73
CA ILE A 168 8.52 15.61 3.96
C ILE A 168 9.40 15.82 2.75
N VAL A 169 10.49 16.56 2.92
CA VAL A 169 11.58 16.69 1.95
C VAL A 169 12.66 15.68 2.34
N LYS A 170 12.84 14.64 1.53
CA LYS A 170 13.74 13.50 1.79
C LYS A 170 15.16 13.94 2.16
N GLU A 171 15.67 14.94 1.50
CA GLU A 171 17.04 15.46 1.67
C GLU A 171 17.26 16.08 3.05
N ASN A 172 16.19 16.54 3.68
CA ASN A 172 16.27 17.20 4.99
C ASN A 172 16.13 16.19 6.15
N VAL A 173 15.51 15.04 5.91
CA VAL A 173 15.19 14.06 6.98
C VAL A 173 16.20 12.93 7.00
N ALA A 174 16.98 12.86 8.07
CA ALA A 174 17.97 11.82 8.29
C ALA A 174 17.37 10.53 8.87
N GLY A 175 16.20 10.61 9.53
CA GLY A 175 15.54 9.45 10.11
C GLY A 175 14.20 9.81 10.73
N ILE A 176 13.40 8.77 11.00
CA ILE A 176 12.07 8.86 11.62
C ILE A 176 12.01 7.92 12.81
N ILE A 177 11.44 8.40 13.92
CA ILE A 177 11.14 7.58 15.10
C ILE A 177 9.70 7.86 15.52
N THR A 178 8.88 6.81 15.69
CA THR A 178 7.51 6.96 16.19
C THR A 178 7.26 6.14 17.45
N ALA A 179 6.39 6.65 18.33
CA ALA A 179 5.99 5.94 19.54
C ALA A 179 5.10 4.74 19.23
N VAL A 180 4.27 4.85 18.20
CA VAL A 180 3.36 3.79 17.74
C VAL A 180 3.60 3.46 16.27
N GLY A 181 2.93 2.43 15.75
CA GLY A 181 2.99 2.04 14.34
C GLY A 181 3.66 0.69 14.11
N GLY A 182 3.16 -0.08 13.15
CA GLY A 182 3.69 -1.38 12.75
C GLY A 182 4.36 -1.34 11.38
N LYS A 183 4.87 -2.49 10.92
CA LYS A 183 5.48 -2.63 9.57
C LYS A 183 4.53 -2.27 8.42
N THR A 184 3.24 -2.31 8.65
CA THR A 184 2.17 -1.99 7.69
C THR A 184 1.53 -0.64 7.95
N SER A 185 2.00 0.13 8.95
CA SER A 185 1.49 1.47 9.22
C SER A 185 1.82 2.44 8.08
N HIS A 186 1.04 3.51 7.99
CA HIS A 186 1.27 4.57 7.00
C HIS A 186 2.69 5.14 7.11
N SER A 187 3.16 5.42 8.33
CA SER A 187 4.52 5.88 8.62
C SER A 187 5.60 4.95 8.05
N ALA A 188 5.41 3.62 8.17
CA ALA A 188 6.34 2.64 7.63
C ALA A 188 6.34 2.59 6.10
N ILE A 189 5.17 2.64 5.49
CA ILE A 189 5.01 2.61 4.03
C ILE A 189 5.68 3.83 3.43
N LEU A 190 5.42 5.01 3.97
CA LEU A 190 6.01 6.25 3.51
C LEU A 190 7.53 6.28 3.70
N ALA A 191 8.03 5.91 4.90
CA ALA A 191 9.46 5.90 5.17
C ALA A 191 10.21 5.01 4.16
N ARG A 192 9.63 3.86 3.78
CA ARG A 192 10.18 2.97 2.75
C ARG A 192 10.10 3.61 1.36
N ALA A 193 9.00 4.23 0.99
CA ALA A 193 8.82 4.89 -0.31
C ALA A 193 9.83 6.04 -0.50
N LEU A 194 10.08 6.82 0.56
CA LEU A 194 11.08 7.89 0.59
C LEU A 194 12.50 7.37 0.88
N GLU A 195 12.67 6.09 1.21
CA GLU A 195 13.96 5.50 1.61
C GLU A 195 14.61 6.23 2.80
N ILE A 196 13.81 6.69 3.75
CA ILE A 196 14.26 7.32 4.98
C ILE A 196 14.35 6.24 6.07
N PRO A 197 15.48 6.10 6.81
CA PRO A 197 15.60 5.17 7.91
C PRO A 197 14.51 5.40 8.96
N ALA A 198 13.82 4.33 9.41
CA ALA A 198 12.72 4.49 10.35
C ALA A 198 12.69 3.39 11.42
N VAL A 199 12.47 3.81 12.66
CA VAL A 199 12.23 2.94 13.83
C VAL A 199 10.88 3.30 14.42
N LEU A 200 9.98 2.33 14.51
CA LEU A 200 8.59 2.51 14.92
C LEU A 200 8.32 1.80 16.24
N SER A 201 7.23 2.15 16.90
CA SER A 201 6.82 1.55 18.19
C SER A 201 7.93 1.64 19.26
N VAL A 202 8.51 2.81 19.41
CA VAL A 202 9.43 3.10 20.50
C VAL A 202 8.63 3.76 21.63
N ASP A 203 8.22 2.96 22.60
CA ASP A 203 7.34 3.38 23.69
C ASP A 203 7.89 4.59 24.44
N GLY A 204 7.05 5.62 24.62
CA GLY A 204 7.38 6.84 25.35
C GLY A 204 8.47 7.72 24.70
N ILE A 205 8.82 7.52 23.43
CA ILE A 205 9.92 8.24 22.78
C ILE A 205 9.76 9.76 22.82
N VAL A 206 8.53 10.25 22.69
CA VAL A 206 8.23 11.70 22.63
C VAL A 206 8.60 12.37 23.97
N ASP A 207 8.39 11.67 25.08
CA ASP A 207 8.74 12.17 26.43
C ASP A 207 10.24 12.06 26.75
N MET A 208 10.97 11.21 26.02
CA MET A 208 12.40 10.96 26.24
C MET A 208 13.31 11.93 25.48
N VAL A 209 12.78 12.68 24.52
CA VAL A 209 13.57 13.55 23.65
C VAL A 209 13.22 15.02 23.85
N SER A 210 14.10 15.88 23.37
CA SER A 210 13.84 17.33 23.24
C SER A 210 14.36 17.83 21.90
N ASP A 211 13.76 18.92 21.39
CA ASP A 211 14.20 19.57 20.18
C ASP A 211 15.70 19.91 20.23
N GLY A 212 16.41 19.60 19.16
CA GLY A 212 17.86 19.82 19.05
C GLY A 212 18.73 18.74 19.71
N MET A 213 18.17 17.76 20.44
CA MET A 213 18.92 16.59 20.92
C MET A 213 19.52 15.84 19.72
N THR A 214 20.67 15.21 19.90
CA THR A 214 21.23 14.33 18.87
C THR A 214 20.66 12.93 19.04
N ALA A 215 20.30 12.28 17.92
CA ALA A 215 19.88 10.88 17.94
C ALA A 215 20.46 10.10 16.76
N VAL A 216 20.46 8.78 16.91
CA VAL A 216 20.77 7.79 15.86
C VAL A 216 19.52 6.98 15.59
N VAL A 217 19.26 6.71 14.32
CA VAL A 217 18.20 5.82 13.82
C VAL A 217 18.85 4.68 13.06
N ASP A 218 18.72 3.46 13.57
CA ASP A 218 19.10 2.22 12.90
C ASP A 218 17.82 1.51 12.43
N GLY A 219 17.43 1.81 11.21
CA GLY A 219 16.24 1.23 10.60
C GLY A 219 16.42 -0.22 10.11
N CYS A 220 17.66 -0.74 10.12
CA CYS A 220 17.95 -2.13 9.79
C CYS A 220 17.63 -3.05 10.99
N ASP A 221 18.09 -2.66 12.19
CA ASP A 221 17.95 -3.46 13.42
C ASP A 221 16.78 -2.98 14.31
N GLY A 222 16.12 -1.88 13.96
CA GLY A 222 15.01 -1.30 14.73
C GLY A 222 15.50 -0.70 16.07
N ILE A 223 16.62 0.02 16.04
CA ILE A 223 17.25 0.60 17.23
C ILE A 223 17.32 2.11 17.08
N CYS A 224 17.05 2.84 18.16
CA CYS A 224 17.41 4.25 18.26
C CYS A 224 18.27 4.54 19.51
N ILE A 225 19.22 5.46 19.36
CA ILE A 225 20.12 5.90 20.43
C ILE A 225 19.88 7.39 20.62
N LEU A 226 19.52 7.76 21.83
CA LEU A 226 19.32 9.14 22.25
C LEU A 226 20.58 9.64 22.92
N ASP A 227 21.00 10.87 22.60
CA ASP A 227 22.22 11.50 23.08
C ASP A 227 23.47 10.59 22.94
N PRO A 228 23.76 10.12 21.68
CA PRO A 228 24.87 9.19 21.45
C PRO A 228 26.21 9.80 21.77
N SER A 229 27.15 8.96 22.22
CA SER A 229 28.55 9.36 22.40
C SER A 229 29.21 9.69 21.03
N PRO A 230 30.34 10.44 21.04
CA PRO A 230 31.08 10.70 19.80
C PRO A 230 31.48 9.42 19.06
N GLU A 231 31.86 8.38 19.81
CA GLU A 231 32.24 7.07 19.25
C GLU A 231 31.04 6.37 18.56
N GLU A 232 29.86 6.43 19.19
CA GLU A 232 28.62 5.89 18.58
C GLU A 232 28.25 6.66 17.32
N ILE A 233 28.39 7.99 17.32
CA ILE A 233 28.14 8.81 16.12
C ILE A 233 29.08 8.38 14.99
N GLU A 234 30.37 8.23 15.24
CA GLU A 234 31.38 7.81 14.26
C GLU A 234 31.06 6.40 13.72
N GLU A 235 30.70 5.46 14.60
CA GLU A 235 30.32 4.11 14.22
C GLU A 235 29.12 4.11 13.26
N TYR A 236 28.06 4.84 13.60
CA TYR A 236 26.83 4.85 12.78
C TYR A 236 26.98 5.68 11.50
N GLN A 237 27.87 6.69 11.49
CA GLN A 237 28.24 7.37 10.26
C GLN A 237 28.99 6.42 9.30
N ALA A 238 29.93 5.64 9.82
CA ALA A 238 30.63 4.62 9.03
C ALA A 238 29.68 3.53 8.50
N LYS A 239 28.72 3.06 9.32
CA LYS A 239 27.66 2.13 8.87
C LYS A 239 26.81 2.73 7.75
N ARG A 240 26.45 4.01 7.87
CA ARG A 240 25.67 4.74 6.84
C ARG A 240 26.46 4.84 5.55
N GLU A 241 27.72 5.25 5.58
CA GLU A 241 28.57 5.35 4.41
C GLU A 241 28.70 4.00 3.70
N LYS A 242 28.96 2.94 4.47
CA LYS A 242 29.02 1.58 3.93
C LYS A 242 27.70 1.17 3.28
N TYR A 243 26.57 1.38 3.95
CA TYR A 243 25.23 1.06 3.42
C TYR A 243 24.96 1.78 2.10
N LEU A 244 25.27 3.09 2.03
CA LEU A 244 25.08 3.88 0.82
C LEU A 244 26.06 3.45 -0.31
N SER A 245 27.30 3.09 0.05
CA SER A 245 28.28 2.55 -0.90
C SER A 245 27.85 1.20 -1.45
N ASP A 246 27.40 0.29 -0.58
CA ASP A 246 26.90 -1.03 -0.98
C ASP A 246 25.66 -0.89 -1.89
N LYS A 247 24.76 0.05 -1.57
CA LYS A 247 23.60 0.37 -2.42
C LYS A 247 24.02 0.92 -3.77
N ALA A 248 24.98 1.82 -3.82
CA ALA A 248 25.51 2.38 -5.06
C ALA A 248 26.23 1.32 -5.92
N LEU A 249 26.87 0.33 -5.30
CA LEU A 249 27.48 -0.80 -6.02
C LEU A 249 26.44 -1.65 -6.75
N LEU A 250 25.22 -1.77 -6.23
CA LEU A 250 24.13 -2.51 -6.89
C LEU A 250 23.73 -1.85 -8.21
N GLU A 251 23.79 -0.52 -8.32
CA GLU A 251 23.50 0.20 -9.56
C GLU A 251 24.47 -0.16 -10.71
N VAL A 252 25.70 -0.59 -10.38
CA VAL A 252 26.67 -1.06 -11.37
C VAL A 252 26.22 -2.34 -12.07
N TYR A 253 25.32 -3.11 -11.46
CA TYR A 253 24.77 -4.32 -12.04
C TYR A 253 23.52 -4.08 -12.88
N ARG A 254 22.90 -2.92 -12.80
CA ARG A 254 21.74 -2.56 -13.63
C ARG A 254 22.10 -2.64 -15.11
N GLY A 255 21.24 -3.23 -15.93
CA GLY A 255 21.45 -3.44 -17.36
C GLY A 255 22.43 -4.55 -17.71
N LYS A 256 22.90 -5.34 -16.73
CA LYS A 256 23.75 -6.49 -16.98
C LYS A 256 22.94 -7.78 -16.95
N ASP A 257 23.30 -8.71 -17.85
CA ASP A 257 22.74 -10.06 -17.80
C ASP A 257 23.03 -10.72 -16.46
N THR A 258 22.01 -11.37 -15.89
CA THR A 258 22.16 -12.20 -14.69
C THR A 258 22.74 -13.55 -15.09
N VAL A 259 24.01 -13.77 -14.73
CA VAL A 259 24.72 -15.01 -15.08
C VAL A 259 25.37 -15.65 -13.85
N THR A 260 25.37 -16.96 -13.81
CA THR A 260 26.07 -17.75 -12.79
C THR A 260 27.59 -17.69 -13.00
N ALA A 261 28.36 -18.15 -12.01
CA ALA A 261 29.85 -18.17 -12.10
C ALA A 261 30.39 -19.03 -13.26
N ASP A 262 29.64 -20.01 -13.70
CA ASP A 262 29.94 -20.86 -14.85
C ASP A 262 29.40 -20.34 -16.19
N GLY A 263 28.78 -19.11 -16.17
CA GLY A 263 28.31 -18.43 -17.37
C GLY A 263 26.90 -18.79 -17.83
N ALA A 264 26.13 -19.56 -17.04
CA ALA A 264 24.74 -19.86 -17.38
C ALA A 264 23.86 -18.61 -17.10
N LYS A 265 23.04 -18.22 -18.09
CA LYS A 265 22.07 -17.11 -17.92
C LYS A 265 20.91 -17.56 -17.05
N VAL A 266 20.56 -16.73 -16.08
CA VAL A 266 19.38 -16.90 -15.21
C VAL A 266 18.50 -15.67 -15.38
N HIS A 267 17.20 -15.86 -15.54
CA HIS A 267 16.24 -14.76 -15.64
C HIS A 267 15.81 -14.32 -14.25
N LEU A 268 15.84 -13.00 -14.02
CA LEU A 268 15.41 -12.37 -12.77
C LEU A 268 14.08 -11.68 -12.97
N TYR A 269 13.01 -12.24 -12.38
CA TYR A 269 11.65 -11.76 -12.52
C TYR A 269 11.12 -11.19 -11.21
N GLY A 270 10.27 -10.17 -11.32
CA GLY A 270 9.56 -9.58 -10.18
C GLY A 270 8.28 -10.33 -9.83
N ASN A 271 7.85 -10.23 -8.57
CA ASN A 271 6.52 -10.62 -8.11
C ASN A 271 5.69 -9.37 -7.90
N ILE A 272 4.48 -9.32 -8.45
CA ILE A 272 3.58 -8.18 -8.35
C ILE A 272 2.21 -8.57 -7.79
N GLY A 273 1.55 -7.63 -7.11
CA GLY A 273 0.18 -7.76 -6.61
C GLY A 273 -0.82 -6.90 -7.38
N ASN A 274 -0.34 -5.86 -8.06
CA ASN A 274 -1.14 -4.95 -8.86
C ASN A 274 -0.36 -4.47 -10.10
N PRO A 275 -1.02 -3.86 -11.09
CA PRO A 275 -0.35 -3.37 -12.30
C PRO A 275 0.72 -2.30 -12.05
N GLU A 276 0.58 -1.48 -11.01
CA GLU A 276 1.53 -0.42 -10.68
C GLU A 276 2.89 -0.98 -10.24
N ASP A 277 2.90 -2.13 -9.56
CA ASP A 277 4.12 -2.83 -9.17
C ASP A 277 4.99 -3.18 -10.38
N ALA A 278 4.40 -3.38 -11.57
CA ALA A 278 5.14 -3.65 -12.81
C ALA A 278 6.07 -2.49 -13.17
N LYS A 279 5.68 -1.23 -12.88
CA LYS A 279 6.53 -0.06 -13.07
C LYS A 279 7.80 -0.15 -12.22
N GLN A 280 7.67 -0.62 -10.98
CA GLN A 280 8.81 -0.81 -10.10
C GLN A 280 9.73 -1.95 -10.59
N VAL A 281 9.14 -3.06 -11.06
CA VAL A 281 9.92 -4.15 -11.67
C VAL A 281 10.72 -3.63 -12.89
N ALA A 282 10.08 -2.86 -13.76
CA ALA A 282 10.73 -2.26 -14.92
C ALA A 282 11.82 -1.25 -14.51
N ALA A 283 11.55 -0.40 -13.51
CA ALA A 283 12.52 0.57 -12.97
C ALA A 283 13.75 -0.09 -12.31
N CYS A 284 13.57 -1.28 -11.71
CA CYS A 284 14.66 -2.09 -11.16
C CYS A 284 15.36 -2.98 -12.21
N ASP A 285 15.05 -2.80 -13.50
CA ASP A 285 15.60 -3.58 -14.62
C ASP A 285 15.26 -5.10 -14.52
N GLY A 286 14.09 -5.42 -13.96
CA GLY A 286 13.57 -6.78 -13.96
C GLY A 286 13.34 -7.31 -15.38
N GLU A 287 13.76 -8.55 -15.65
CA GLU A 287 13.66 -9.16 -16.97
C GLU A 287 12.25 -9.65 -17.32
N GLY A 288 11.31 -9.59 -16.35
CA GLY A 288 9.92 -9.98 -16.51
C GLY A 288 9.15 -9.98 -15.19
N VAL A 289 7.90 -10.39 -15.25
CA VAL A 289 7.06 -10.67 -14.09
C VAL A 289 6.86 -12.18 -13.97
N GLY A 290 7.46 -12.78 -12.95
CA GLY A 290 7.39 -14.22 -12.68
C GLY A 290 6.11 -14.63 -11.97
N LEU A 291 5.45 -13.70 -11.32
CA LEU A 291 4.19 -13.93 -10.63
C LEU A 291 3.39 -12.62 -10.50
N PHE A 292 2.28 -12.52 -11.23
CA PHE A 292 1.22 -11.57 -10.92
C PHE A 292 0.15 -12.27 -10.09
N ARG A 293 -0.01 -11.85 -8.83
CA ARG A 293 -0.98 -12.39 -7.88
C ARG A 293 -2.33 -11.74 -8.08
N THR A 294 -3.19 -12.38 -8.86
CA THR A 294 -4.49 -11.79 -9.24
C THR A 294 -5.48 -11.70 -8.09
N GLU A 295 -5.28 -12.43 -6.99
CA GLU A 295 -6.15 -12.41 -5.82
C GLU A 295 -6.32 -11.01 -5.21
N PHE A 296 -5.33 -10.12 -5.34
CA PHE A 296 -5.44 -8.74 -4.85
C PHE A 296 -6.52 -7.93 -5.58
N LEU A 297 -6.77 -8.21 -6.87
CA LEU A 297 -7.89 -7.61 -7.61
C LEU A 297 -9.24 -8.03 -7.03
N PHE A 298 -9.34 -9.28 -6.57
CA PHE A 298 -10.56 -9.81 -5.97
C PHE A 298 -10.75 -9.35 -4.52
N MET A 299 -9.67 -9.27 -3.74
CA MET A 299 -9.73 -8.84 -2.34
C MET A 299 -10.10 -7.36 -2.19
N GLY A 300 -9.74 -6.51 -3.16
CA GLY A 300 -10.05 -5.08 -3.17
C GLY A 300 -11.46 -4.74 -3.68
N ALA A 301 -12.21 -5.73 -4.20
CA ALA A 301 -13.51 -5.51 -4.80
C ALA A 301 -14.67 -5.88 -3.85
N SER A 302 -15.82 -5.20 -3.98
CA SER A 302 -17.05 -5.53 -3.26
C SER A 302 -17.89 -6.62 -3.94
N GLU A 303 -17.62 -6.91 -5.20
CA GLU A 303 -18.24 -7.94 -6.03
C GLU A 303 -17.23 -8.58 -6.96
N LEU A 304 -17.62 -9.61 -7.70
CA LEU A 304 -16.72 -10.30 -8.63
C LEU A 304 -16.22 -9.32 -9.71
N PRO A 305 -14.91 -9.10 -9.86
CA PRO A 305 -14.36 -8.21 -10.87
C PRO A 305 -14.80 -8.62 -12.27
N SER A 306 -15.33 -7.67 -13.04
CA SER A 306 -15.78 -7.88 -14.42
C SER A 306 -14.64 -8.30 -15.34
N GLU A 307 -14.97 -8.84 -16.52
CA GLU A 307 -13.98 -9.15 -17.56
C GLU A 307 -13.16 -7.90 -17.94
N GLU A 308 -13.82 -6.75 -18.02
CA GLU A 308 -13.16 -5.51 -18.44
C GLU A 308 -12.18 -5.01 -17.39
N GLU A 309 -12.55 -4.98 -16.12
CA GLU A 309 -11.64 -4.59 -15.02
C GLU A 309 -10.40 -5.49 -14.97
N GLN A 310 -10.59 -6.81 -15.05
CA GLN A 310 -9.47 -7.75 -15.09
C GLN A 310 -8.62 -7.56 -16.35
N PHE A 311 -9.24 -7.39 -17.51
CA PHE A 311 -8.54 -7.13 -18.77
C PHE A 311 -7.66 -5.88 -18.69
N GLN A 312 -8.19 -4.76 -18.17
CA GLN A 312 -7.42 -3.53 -18.04
C GLN A 312 -6.22 -3.70 -17.10
N ALA A 313 -6.40 -4.40 -15.98
CA ALA A 313 -5.29 -4.68 -15.06
C ALA A 313 -4.18 -5.52 -15.70
N TYR A 314 -4.53 -6.59 -16.40
CA TYR A 314 -3.56 -7.47 -17.04
C TYR A 314 -2.87 -6.80 -18.23
N LYS A 315 -3.62 -6.03 -19.02
CA LYS A 315 -3.11 -5.24 -20.13
C LYS A 315 -2.11 -4.18 -19.65
N ALA A 316 -2.45 -3.44 -18.60
CA ALA A 316 -1.56 -2.41 -18.04
C ALA A 316 -0.22 -3.00 -17.59
N ALA A 317 -0.22 -4.16 -16.92
CA ALA A 317 1.00 -4.86 -16.55
C ALA A 317 1.82 -5.30 -17.78
N ALA A 318 1.15 -5.85 -18.81
CA ALA A 318 1.82 -6.32 -20.03
C ALA A 318 2.44 -5.16 -20.83
N GLU A 319 1.72 -4.05 -20.99
CA GLU A 319 2.21 -2.86 -21.68
C GLU A 319 3.40 -2.23 -20.93
N THR A 320 3.33 -2.15 -19.59
CA THR A 320 4.43 -1.64 -18.74
C THR A 320 5.71 -2.45 -18.91
N MET A 321 5.61 -3.76 -19.13
CA MET A 321 6.76 -4.64 -19.29
C MET A 321 7.35 -4.64 -20.71
N GLU A 322 6.75 -3.91 -21.67
CA GLU A 322 7.31 -3.64 -23.01
C GLU A 322 7.78 -4.92 -23.75
N GLY A 323 6.96 -5.95 -23.75
CA GLY A 323 7.24 -7.24 -24.41
C GLY A 323 8.08 -8.23 -23.59
N ARG A 324 8.49 -7.87 -22.37
CA ARG A 324 9.03 -8.82 -21.40
C ARG A 324 7.92 -9.74 -20.90
N GLU A 325 8.30 -10.95 -20.52
CA GLU A 325 7.36 -11.97 -20.05
C GLU A 325 6.58 -11.55 -18.80
N VAL A 326 5.26 -11.79 -18.79
CA VAL A 326 4.37 -11.57 -17.65
C VAL A 326 3.59 -12.83 -17.36
N ILE A 327 3.97 -13.53 -16.29
CA ILE A 327 3.27 -14.74 -15.84
C ILE A 327 2.17 -14.35 -14.87
N ILE A 328 0.92 -14.58 -15.27
CA ILE A 328 -0.26 -14.23 -14.48
C ILE A 328 -0.88 -15.49 -13.89
N ARG A 329 -0.93 -15.54 -12.57
CA ARG A 329 -1.53 -16.64 -11.83
C ARG A 329 -3.05 -16.48 -11.81
N THR A 330 -3.79 -17.52 -12.18
CA THR A 330 -5.23 -17.54 -12.01
C THR A 330 -5.60 -17.54 -10.53
N LEU A 331 -6.82 -17.21 -10.20
CA LEU A 331 -7.31 -16.97 -8.85
C LEU A 331 -6.84 -18.05 -7.85
N ASP A 332 -6.15 -17.61 -6.81
CA ASP A 332 -5.69 -18.43 -5.68
C ASP A 332 -6.32 -17.96 -4.37
N VAL A 333 -7.61 -18.23 -4.21
CA VAL A 333 -8.39 -17.88 -3.01
C VAL A 333 -9.02 -19.14 -2.44
N GLY A 334 -9.02 -19.24 -1.12
CA GLY A 334 -9.63 -20.29 -0.32
C GLY A 334 -10.28 -19.72 0.94
N GLY A 335 -10.77 -20.58 1.82
CA GLY A 335 -11.40 -20.18 3.08
C GLY A 335 -10.48 -19.54 4.13
N ASP A 336 -9.22 -19.31 3.78
CA ASP A 336 -8.23 -18.53 4.54
C ASP A 336 -8.31 -17.01 4.25
N LYS A 337 -9.04 -16.61 3.21
CA LYS A 337 -9.23 -15.21 2.82
C LYS A 337 -10.71 -14.84 2.93
N ASP A 338 -10.97 -13.74 3.60
CA ASP A 338 -12.34 -13.25 3.79
C ASP A 338 -12.78 -12.45 2.55
N ILE A 339 -13.40 -13.16 1.59
CA ILE A 339 -14.01 -12.57 0.39
C ILE A 339 -15.47 -13.05 0.32
N PRO A 340 -16.38 -12.31 0.97
CA PRO A 340 -17.76 -12.78 1.20
C PRO A 340 -18.53 -13.15 -0.08
N TYR A 341 -18.32 -12.40 -1.17
CA TYR A 341 -19.05 -12.62 -2.42
C TYR A 341 -18.63 -13.91 -3.18
N LEU A 342 -17.50 -14.54 -2.80
CA LEU A 342 -17.09 -15.83 -3.36
C LEU A 342 -17.80 -17.01 -2.67
N GLY A 343 -18.47 -16.79 -1.53
CA GLY A 343 -19.24 -17.82 -0.81
C GLY A 343 -18.39 -19.00 -0.32
N LEU A 344 -17.12 -18.77 0.00
CA LEU A 344 -16.21 -19.82 0.47
C LEU A 344 -16.47 -20.08 1.96
N GLU A 345 -16.65 -21.37 2.30
CA GLU A 345 -16.79 -21.79 3.69
C GLU A 345 -15.42 -21.83 4.39
N LYS A 346 -15.41 -21.57 5.70
CA LYS A 346 -14.21 -21.77 6.52
C LYS A 346 -13.89 -23.26 6.62
N GLU A 347 -12.65 -23.61 6.36
CA GLU A 347 -12.13 -24.97 6.46
C GLU A 347 -11.03 -25.04 7.53
N ASP A 348 -10.89 -26.20 8.20
CA ASP A 348 -9.83 -26.41 9.20
C ASP A 348 -8.43 -26.38 8.58
N ASN A 349 -8.30 -26.74 7.30
CA ASN A 349 -7.07 -26.70 6.53
C ASN A 349 -7.30 -26.09 5.15
N PRO A 350 -7.41 -24.76 5.04
CA PRO A 350 -7.76 -24.08 3.80
C PRO A 350 -6.74 -24.30 2.65
N PHE A 351 -5.47 -24.53 2.98
CA PHE A 351 -4.42 -24.75 1.96
C PHE A 351 -4.58 -26.06 1.21
N LEU A 352 -5.17 -27.08 1.81
CA LEU A 352 -5.47 -28.38 1.19
C LEU A 352 -6.95 -28.50 0.79
N GLY A 353 -7.74 -27.50 1.06
CA GLY A 353 -9.19 -27.48 0.88
C GLY A 353 -9.68 -27.07 -0.50
N PHE A 354 -10.90 -26.57 -0.54
CA PHE A 354 -11.58 -26.10 -1.73
C PHE A 354 -11.14 -24.69 -2.12
N ARG A 355 -10.10 -24.58 -2.93
CA ARG A 355 -9.51 -23.32 -3.34
C ARG A 355 -8.90 -23.38 -4.73
N ALA A 356 -8.48 -22.24 -5.26
CA ALA A 356 -7.69 -22.10 -6.49
C ALA A 356 -8.32 -22.86 -7.67
N VAL A 357 -7.53 -23.67 -8.37
CA VAL A 357 -8.00 -24.43 -9.56
C VAL A 357 -9.23 -25.29 -9.25
N ARG A 358 -9.35 -25.85 -8.05
CA ARG A 358 -10.52 -26.64 -7.66
C ARG A 358 -11.79 -25.80 -7.61
N TYR A 359 -11.72 -24.63 -6.96
CA TYR A 359 -12.79 -23.64 -6.95
C TYR A 359 -13.13 -23.17 -8.36
N CYS A 360 -12.11 -22.78 -9.14
CA CYS A 360 -12.27 -22.25 -10.48
C CYS A 360 -12.94 -23.26 -11.43
N LEU A 361 -12.56 -24.53 -11.41
CA LEU A 361 -13.14 -25.56 -12.28
C LEU A 361 -14.56 -25.94 -11.88
N GLN A 362 -14.96 -25.71 -10.63
CA GLN A 362 -16.36 -25.89 -10.19
C GLN A 362 -17.20 -24.66 -10.50
N ASN A 363 -16.63 -23.44 -10.42
CA ASN A 363 -17.29 -22.18 -10.71
C ASN A 363 -16.84 -21.65 -12.09
N LYS A 364 -17.16 -22.43 -13.14
CA LYS A 364 -16.64 -22.17 -14.49
C LYS A 364 -17.03 -20.80 -15.05
N ASP A 365 -18.20 -20.26 -14.70
CA ASP A 365 -18.66 -18.98 -15.22
C ASP A 365 -17.73 -17.84 -14.82
N SER A 366 -17.34 -17.75 -13.54
CA SER A 366 -16.38 -16.76 -13.05
C SER A 366 -14.97 -17.04 -13.58
N TYR A 367 -14.58 -18.31 -13.70
CA TYR A 367 -13.29 -18.67 -14.24
C TYR A 367 -13.14 -18.31 -15.72
N ARG A 368 -14.19 -18.48 -16.51
CA ARG A 368 -14.23 -18.05 -17.92
C ARG A 368 -14.01 -16.55 -18.07
N VAL A 369 -14.60 -15.74 -17.18
CA VAL A 369 -14.38 -14.28 -17.14
C VAL A 369 -12.89 -13.98 -17.00
N GLN A 370 -12.20 -14.60 -16.02
CA GLN A 370 -10.76 -14.39 -15.81
C GLN A 370 -9.93 -14.87 -17.01
N LEU A 371 -10.16 -16.09 -17.50
CA LEU A 371 -9.41 -16.64 -18.62
C LEU A 371 -9.62 -15.84 -19.92
N ARG A 372 -10.83 -15.31 -20.14
CA ARG A 372 -11.14 -14.47 -21.30
C ARG A 372 -10.42 -13.12 -21.20
N ALA A 373 -10.39 -12.51 -20.01
CA ALA A 373 -9.62 -11.29 -19.75
C ALA A 373 -8.12 -11.48 -20.01
N LEU A 374 -7.56 -12.62 -19.57
CA LEU A 374 -6.16 -13.00 -19.82
C LEU A 374 -5.85 -13.17 -21.30
N LEU A 375 -6.75 -13.86 -22.04
CA LEU A 375 -6.61 -14.02 -23.49
C LEU A 375 -6.64 -12.67 -24.21
N ARG A 376 -7.60 -11.80 -23.91
CA ARG A 376 -7.68 -10.46 -24.50
C ARG A 376 -6.40 -9.64 -24.20
N ALA A 377 -5.93 -9.68 -22.97
CA ALA A 377 -4.74 -8.96 -22.57
C ALA A 377 -3.46 -9.47 -23.26
N SER A 378 -3.42 -10.75 -23.64
CA SER A 378 -2.26 -11.36 -24.33
C SER A 378 -1.99 -10.79 -25.73
N ALA A 379 -2.92 -9.99 -26.28
CA ALA A 379 -2.67 -9.22 -27.50
C ALA A 379 -1.73 -8.02 -27.31
N PHE A 380 -1.45 -7.62 -26.05
CA PHE A 380 -0.72 -6.40 -25.69
C PHE A 380 0.68 -6.67 -25.11
N GLY A 381 1.07 -7.94 -24.93
CA GLY A 381 2.38 -8.32 -24.43
C GLY A 381 2.54 -9.83 -24.28
N ASP A 382 3.71 -10.29 -23.82
CA ASP A 382 4.02 -11.70 -23.63
C ASP A 382 3.42 -12.23 -22.31
N ILE A 383 2.10 -12.48 -22.32
CA ILE A 383 1.37 -13.04 -21.18
C ILE A 383 1.38 -14.55 -21.21
N LYS A 384 1.64 -15.15 -20.04
CA LYS A 384 1.48 -16.59 -19.78
C LYS A 384 0.50 -16.81 -18.63
N ILE A 385 -0.28 -17.87 -18.72
CA ILE A 385 -1.25 -18.27 -17.70
C ILE A 385 -0.61 -19.31 -16.77
N MET A 386 -0.66 -19.07 -15.47
CA MET A 386 -0.15 -19.99 -14.46
C MET A 386 -1.27 -20.50 -13.56
N VAL A 387 -1.39 -21.82 -13.44
CA VAL A 387 -2.44 -22.48 -12.66
C VAL A 387 -1.90 -22.87 -11.29
N PRO A 388 -2.45 -22.32 -10.18
CA PRO A 388 -2.01 -22.66 -8.83
C PRO A 388 -2.65 -23.94 -8.30
N LEU A 389 -2.05 -24.52 -7.27
CA LEU A 389 -2.52 -25.65 -6.47
C LEU A 389 -2.97 -26.88 -7.27
N VAL A 390 -2.28 -27.14 -8.36
CA VAL A 390 -2.50 -28.34 -9.20
C VAL A 390 -2.21 -29.62 -8.40
N THR A 391 -3.08 -30.60 -8.54
CA THR A 391 -2.95 -31.91 -7.88
C THR A 391 -2.99 -33.08 -8.84
N CYS A 392 -3.55 -32.89 -10.03
CA CYS A 392 -3.62 -33.94 -11.06
C CYS A 392 -3.53 -33.35 -12.48
N VAL A 393 -3.24 -34.23 -13.44
CA VAL A 393 -3.10 -33.86 -14.85
C VAL A 393 -4.40 -33.34 -15.46
N ASP A 394 -5.55 -33.86 -15.02
CA ASP A 394 -6.84 -33.51 -15.60
C ASP A 394 -7.26 -32.07 -15.27
N GLU A 395 -6.71 -31.47 -14.20
CA GLU A 395 -6.93 -30.03 -13.89
C GLU A 395 -6.31 -29.17 -15.00
N ILE A 396 -5.06 -29.41 -15.40
CA ILE A 396 -4.40 -28.68 -16.50
C ILE A 396 -5.10 -28.93 -17.83
N ARG A 397 -5.49 -30.17 -18.13
CA ARG A 397 -6.27 -30.47 -19.33
C ARG A 397 -7.59 -29.70 -19.38
N SER A 398 -8.29 -29.64 -18.26
CA SER A 398 -9.56 -28.91 -18.13
C SER A 398 -9.39 -27.42 -18.37
N VAL A 399 -8.34 -26.81 -17.78
CA VAL A 399 -8.03 -25.40 -18.02
C VAL A 399 -7.70 -25.13 -19.48
N LYS A 400 -6.81 -25.96 -20.10
CA LYS A 400 -6.47 -25.82 -21.52
C LYS A 400 -7.69 -26.03 -22.45
N ALA A 401 -8.62 -26.90 -22.09
CA ALA A 401 -9.87 -27.05 -22.82
C ALA A 401 -10.73 -25.77 -22.76
N LEU A 402 -10.89 -25.16 -21.56
CA LEU A 402 -11.61 -23.89 -21.42
C LEU A 402 -10.92 -22.76 -22.20
N VAL A 403 -9.59 -22.66 -22.12
CA VAL A 403 -8.82 -21.67 -22.90
C VAL A 403 -9.09 -21.83 -24.39
N LYS A 404 -9.10 -23.08 -24.92
CA LYS A 404 -9.39 -23.35 -26.33
C LYS A 404 -10.82 -22.99 -26.73
N GLU A 405 -11.80 -23.24 -25.86
CA GLU A 405 -13.19 -22.82 -26.09
C GLU A 405 -13.29 -21.30 -26.20
N LEU A 406 -12.66 -20.56 -25.25
CA LEU A 406 -12.65 -19.11 -25.22
C LEU A 406 -11.91 -18.49 -26.42
N MET A 407 -10.84 -19.12 -26.89
CA MET A 407 -10.16 -18.71 -28.12
C MET A 407 -11.11 -18.79 -29.33
N ALA A 408 -11.92 -19.85 -29.43
CA ALA A 408 -12.90 -19.98 -30.53
C ALA A 408 -14.01 -18.92 -30.44
N GLU A 409 -14.44 -18.53 -29.23
CA GLU A 409 -15.38 -17.42 -29.02
C GLU A 409 -14.78 -16.07 -29.44
N LEU A 410 -13.54 -15.79 -29.02
CA LEU A 410 -12.82 -14.56 -29.40
C LEU A 410 -12.58 -14.48 -30.91
N ASP A 411 -12.26 -15.61 -31.56
CA ASP A 411 -12.15 -15.67 -33.02
C ASP A 411 -13.48 -15.35 -33.71
N ALA A 412 -14.63 -15.85 -33.20
CA ALA A 412 -15.96 -15.56 -33.73
C ALA A 412 -16.36 -14.09 -33.53
N GLU A 413 -15.89 -13.45 -32.49
CA GLU A 413 -16.11 -12.03 -32.18
C GLU A 413 -15.08 -11.10 -32.86
N ASN A 414 -14.08 -11.63 -33.54
CA ASN A 414 -12.93 -10.90 -34.10
C ASN A 414 -12.13 -10.09 -33.07
N ILE A 415 -11.97 -10.62 -31.86
CA ILE A 415 -11.17 -10.03 -30.80
C ILE A 415 -9.76 -10.63 -30.86
N ALA A 416 -8.73 -9.76 -30.84
CA ALA A 416 -7.35 -10.19 -30.92
C ALA A 416 -6.87 -10.80 -29.59
N TYR A 417 -6.05 -11.85 -29.70
CA TYR A 417 -5.35 -12.51 -28.58
C TYR A 417 -4.10 -13.25 -29.10
N ASN A 418 -3.21 -13.67 -28.21
CA ASN A 418 -2.06 -14.52 -28.56
C ASN A 418 -2.52 -15.97 -28.74
N LYS A 419 -2.43 -16.50 -29.97
CA LYS A 419 -2.85 -17.89 -30.32
C LYS A 419 -1.94 -18.95 -29.70
N ASP A 420 -0.72 -18.58 -29.33
CA ASP A 420 0.30 -19.46 -28.77
C ASP A 420 0.49 -19.22 -27.27
N ILE A 421 -0.52 -18.68 -26.58
CA ILE A 421 -0.45 -18.43 -25.14
C ILE A 421 -0.12 -19.71 -24.37
N GLN A 422 0.87 -19.64 -23.50
CA GLN A 422 1.32 -20.76 -22.70
C GLN A 422 0.51 -20.90 -21.41
N VAL A 423 0.23 -22.16 -21.02
CA VAL A 423 -0.46 -22.51 -19.77
C VAL A 423 0.44 -23.41 -18.94
N GLY A 424 0.97 -22.86 -17.84
CA GLY A 424 1.86 -23.55 -16.92
C GLY A 424 1.18 -23.96 -15.60
N ALA A 425 1.90 -24.73 -14.79
CA ALA A 425 1.45 -25.20 -13.49
C ALA A 425 2.43 -24.80 -12.38
N MET A 426 1.90 -24.38 -11.21
CA MET A 426 2.70 -24.30 -10.00
C MET A 426 2.89 -25.68 -9.40
N ILE A 427 4.15 -26.06 -9.18
CA ILE A 427 4.53 -27.31 -8.52
C ILE A 427 4.73 -27.01 -7.02
N GLU A 428 3.62 -26.81 -6.33
CA GLU A 428 3.60 -26.39 -4.93
C GLU A 428 2.85 -27.37 -4.01
N THR A 429 2.12 -28.32 -4.60
CA THR A 429 1.48 -29.39 -3.84
C THR A 429 2.33 -30.65 -3.84
N PRO A 430 2.31 -31.48 -2.76
CA PRO A 430 2.98 -32.77 -2.78
C PRO A 430 2.56 -33.66 -3.95
N ALA A 431 1.27 -33.62 -4.32
CA ALA A 431 0.73 -34.38 -5.44
C ALA A 431 1.38 -33.96 -6.77
N ALA A 432 1.42 -32.64 -7.07
CA ALA A 432 2.07 -32.14 -8.29
C ALA A 432 3.55 -32.50 -8.36
N SER A 433 4.26 -32.43 -7.24
CA SER A 433 5.67 -32.80 -7.17
C SER A 433 5.89 -34.28 -7.53
N LEU A 434 5.02 -35.17 -7.02
CA LEU A 434 5.13 -36.64 -7.30
C LEU A 434 4.81 -37.03 -8.75
N ILE A 435 3.98 -36.21 -9.43
CA ILE A 435 3.55 -36.45 -10.82
C ILE A 435 4.10 -35.44 -11.81
N ALA A 436 5.16 -34.71 -11.45
CA ALA A 436 5.73 -33.65 -12.28
C ALA A 436 6.12 -34.12 -13.69
N ASP A 437 6.59 -35.35 -13.84
CA ASP A 437 6.90 -35.97 -15.12
C ASP A 437 5.65 -36.18 -16.02
N LEU A 438 4.49 -36.39 -15.42
CA LEU A 438 3.21 -36.47 -16.14
C LEU A 438 2.69 -35.09 -16.48
N LEU A 439 2.79 -34.14 -15.53
CA LEU A 439 2.40 -32.76 -15.76
C LEU A 439 3.25 -32.08 -16.84
N ALA A 440 4.54 -32.42 -16.96
CA ALA A 440 5.45 -31.89 -17.99
C ALA A 440 5.04 -32.24 -19.43
N LYS A 441 4.14 -33.18 -19.61
CA LYS A 441 3.60 -33.55 -20.94
C LYS A 441 2.39 -32.69 -21.32
N GLU A 442 1.82 -32.00 -20.38
CA GLU A 442 0.56 -31.23 -20.54
C GLU A 442 0.75 -29.73 -20.28
N ALA A 443 1.58 -29.35 -19.32
CA ALA A 443 1.87 -27.95 -19.03
C ALA A 443 3.03 -27.43 -19.90
N ASP A 444 2.98 -26.17 -20.28
CA ASP A 444 3.98 -25.55 -21.16
C ASP A 444 5.20 -25.06 -20.37
N PHE A 445 5.04 -24.80 -19.08
CA PHE A 445 6.10 -24.43 -18.13
C PHE A 445 5.70 -24.77 -16.69
N PHE A 446 6.67 -24.73 -15.79
CA PHE A 446 6.47 -24.90 -14.35
C PHE A 446 6.97 -23.69 -13.56
N SER A 447 6.26 -23.43 -12.47
CA SER A 447 6.69 -22.54 -11.40
C SER A 447 6.92 -23.33 -10.12
#